data_c5bdc04c3853f8f7bea6a732fe0b69d7
#
_entry.id   c5bdc04c3853f8f7bea6a732fe0b69d7
#
_cell.length_a   1.000
_cell.length_b   1.000
_cell.length_c   1.000
_cell.angle_alpha   90.00
_cell.angle_beta   90.00
_cell.angle_gamma   90.00
#
_symmetry.space_group_name_H-M   'P 1'
#
loop_
_entity.id
_entity.type
_entity.pdbx_description
1 polymer ?
#
loop_
_entity_poly.entity_id
_entity_poly.type
_entity_poly.pdbx_seq_one_letter_code
_entity_poly.pdbx_strand_id
1 'polypeptide(L)'
;PARQNPWTKIDLSDYENHMKWESVMQLQAMNEMMKEQFRAYPVHTIMILGIAGGNGLEHTPSNINKIYGVDINPAYLAQCAKRYTHLESVLECVCTDLTSENITLPYADMVVANLLIEYIGYRRFQTVIAKVDPLYVSCIIQSNTDDNFVSDSPYLHVFDNLHAIHHPMQETELIIAMKESGYALITKKEQPLPNGKKLVQLDFKK
;
A
#
# COMPACT_ATOMS: atom_id res chain seq x y z
N PRO A 1 -11.26 -21.16 -15.35
CA PRO A 1 -10.23 -20.92 -14.33
C PRO A 1 -10.21 -19.44 -13.99
N ALA A 2 -10.29 -19.12 -12.70
CA ALA A 2 -10.13 -17.72 -12.25
C ALA A 2 -8.78 -17.20 -12.75
N ARG A 3 -8.78 -16.01 -13.34
CA ARG A 3 -7.55 -15.40 -13.88
C ARG A 3 -6.62 -15.12 -12.70
N GLN A 4 -5.46 -15.74 -12.67
CA GLN A 4 -4.49 -15.57 -11.58
C GLN A 4 -4.05 -14.10 -11.53
N ASN A 5 -4.06 -13.49 -10.34
CA ASN A 5 -3.64 -12.09 -10.15
C ASN A 5 -2.16 -11.94 -10.55
N PRO A 6 -1.80 -10.98 -11.42
CA PRO A 6 -0.43 -10.82 -11.92
C PRO A 6 0.61 -10.60 -10.81
N TRP A 7 0.25 -9.96 -9.69
CA TRP A 7 1.15 -9.74 -8.55
C TRP A 7 1.72 -11.04 -7.95
N THR A 8 1.03 -12.17 -8.12
CA THR A 8 1.54 -13.47 -7.62
C THR A 8 2.70 -14.03 -8.45
N LYS A 9 3.05 -13.39 -9.60
CA LYS A 9 4.08 -13.83 -10.53
C LYS A 9 5.28 -12.90 -10.61
N ILE A 10 5.23 -11.74 -9.98
CA ILE A 10 6.34 -10.78 -10.00
C ILE A 10 7.27 -11.12 -8.83
N ASP A 11 8.55 -11.31 -9.11
CA ASP A 11 9.55 -11.53 -8.08
C ASP A 11 9.75 -10.26 -7.23
N LEU A 12 9.89 -10.42 -5.89
CA LEU A 12 10.10 -9.31 -4.99
C LEU A 12 11.35 -8.51 -5.33
N SER A 13 12.43 -9.19 -5.74
CA SER A 13 13.68 -8.54 -6.14
C SER A 13 13.50 -7.64 -7.37
N ASP A 14 12.72 -8.06 -8.36
CA ASP A 14 12.47 -7.27 -9.57
C ASP A 14 11.60 -6.07 -9.25
N TYR A 15 10.54 -6.27 -8.43
CA TYR A 15 9.72 -5.18 -7.93
C TYR A 15 10.54 -4.15 -7.17
N GLU A 16 11.34 -4.57 -6.18
CA GLU A 16 12.16 -3.66 -5.37
C GLU A 16 13.27 -2.98 -6.19
N ASN A 17 13.89 -3.69 -7.13
CA ASN A 17 14.91 -3.13 -8.03
C ASN A 17 14.32 -2.05 -8.94
N HIS A 18 13.10 -2.28 -9.47
CA HIS A 18 12.36 -1.25 -10.19
C HIS A 18 12.07 -0.03 -9.31
N MET A 19 11.45 -0.25 -8.13
CA MET A 19 10.99 0.81 -7.25
C MET A 19 12.13 1.68 -6.70
N LYS A 20 13.34 1.13 -6.53
CA LYS A 20 14.52 1.87 -6.07
C LYS A 20 15.38 2.44 -7.19
N TRP A 21 15.05 2.17 -8.47
CA TRP A 21 15.83 2.64 -9.62
C TRP A 21 15.97 4.15 -9.61
N GLU A 22 17.13 4.69 -10.09
CA GLU A 22 17.47 6.11 -9.98
C GLU A 22 16.47 7.08 -10.61
N SER A 23 15.79 6.68 -11.69
CA SER A 23 14.73 7.48 -12.31
C SER A 23 13.37 7.30 -11.64
N VAL A 24 13.17 6.27 -10.81
CA VAL A 24 11.90 5.92 -10.15
C VAL A 24 11.85 6.44 -8.71
N MET A 25 12.81 6.06 -7.87
CA MET A 25 12.99 6.50 -6.46
C MET A 25 11.74 6.36 -5.56
N GLN A 26 10.78 5.51 -5.95
CA GLN A 26 9.54 5.31 -5.19
C GLN A 26 9.79 4.58 -3.87
N LEU A 27 10.70 3.59 -3.86
CA LEU A 27 10.97 2.81 -2.65
C LEU A 27 11.52 3.70 -1.53
N GLN A 28 12.46 4.56 -1.85
CA GLN A 28 13.09 5.50 -0.92
C GLN A 28 12.10 6.56 -0.44
N ALA A 29 11.33 7.14 -1.38
CA ALA A 29 10.32 8.15 -1.06
C ALA A 29 9.24 7.57 -0.12
N MET A 30 8.70 6.38 -0.43
CA MET A 30 7.71 5.73 0.42
C MET A 30 8.27 5.33 1.79
N ASN A 31 9.55 4.95 1.87
CA ASN A 31 10.20 4.63 3.14
C ASN A 31 10.13 5.82 4.12
N GLU A 32 10.51 7.00 3.68
CA GLU A 32 10.43 8.21 4.49
C GLU A 32 8.97 8.62 4.79
N MET A 33 8.06 8.48 3.81
CA MET A 33 6.66 8.77 4.03
C MET A 33 6.04 7.81 5.07
N MET A 34 6.38 6.51 5.05
CA MET A 34 5.91 5.54 6.05
C MET A 34 6.42 5.84 7.46
N LYS A 35 7.63 6.35 7.61
CA LYS A 35 8.14 6.83 8.89
C LYS A 35 7.25 7.91 9.51
N GLU A 36 6.72 8.81 8.67
CA GLU A 36 5.77 9.83 9.11
C GLU A 36 4.39 9.24 9.37
N GLN A 37 3.86 8.37 8.47
CA GLN A 37 2.57 7.70 8.65
C GLN A 37 2.48 6.98 10.00
N PHE A 38 3.51 6.22 10.40
CA PHE A 38 3.53 5.46 11.66
C PHE A 38 3.50 6.32 12.92
N ARG A 39 3.82 7.60 12.82
CA ARG A 39 3.88 8.55 13.95
C ARG A 39 2.78 9.61 13.93
N ALA A 40 1.97 9.63 12.85
CA ALA A 40 1.02 10.70 12.61
C ALA A 40 -0.14 10.72 13.61
N TYR A 41 -0.55 9.54 14.11
CA TYR A 41 -1.77 9.39 14.91
C TYR A 41 -1.53 8.51 16.14
N PRO A 42 -2.33 8.71 17.23
CA PRO A 42 -2.22 7.93 18.46
C PRO A 42 -2.87 6.55 18.29
N VAL A 43 -2.21 5.66 17.57
CA VAL A 43 -2.68 4.30 17.28
C VAL A 43 -1.76 3.26 17.89
N HIS A 44 -2.27 2.05 18.13
CA HIS A 44 -1.53 0.91 18.67
C HIS A 44 -1.56 -0.30 17.74
N THR A 45 -2.50 -0.34 16.81
CA THR A 45 -2.64 -1.40 15.81
C THR A 45 -2.70 -0.82 14.41
N ILE A 46 -1.89 -1.37 13.48
CA ILE A 46 -1.82 -0.91 12.10
C ILE A 46 -2.03 -2.10 11.17
N MET A 47 -2.83 -1.91 10.14
CA MET A 47 -2.94 -2.85 9.02
C MET A 47 -2.32 -2.22 7.78
N ILE A 48 -1.33 -2.88 7.19
CA ILE A 48 -0.67 -2.45 5.95
C ILE A 48 -1.18 -3.33 4.83
N LEU A 49 -1.91 -2.74 3.90
CA LEU A 49 -2.44 -3.42 2.71
C LEU A 49 -1.42 -3.33 1.57
N GLY A 50 -1.03 -4.47 1.01
CA GLY A 50 0.04 -4.55 0.02
C GLY A 50 1.43 -4.34 0.64
N ILE A 51 1.75 -5.09 1.71
CA ILE A 51 2.99 -4.88 2.47
C ILE A 51 4.27 -5.22 1.68
N ALA A 52 4.15 -6.06 0.65
CA ALA A 52 5.27 -6.56 -0.15
C ALA A 52 6.43 -7.09 0.74
N GLY A 53 7.64 -6.61 0.53
CA GLY A 53 8.83 -6.96 1.33
C GLY A 53 8.98 -6.23 2.67
N GLY A 54 8.01 -5.38 3.05
CA GLY A 54 7.99 -4.69 4.33
C GLY A 54 8.78 -3.38 4.37
N ASN A 55 8.97 -2.71 3.21
CA ASN A 55 9.64 -1.40 3.17
C ASN A 55 9.00 -0.43 4.17
N GLY A 56 9.81 0.18 5.04
CA GLY A 56 9.37 1.14 6.07
C GLY A 56 9.08 0.52 7.44
N LEU A 57 9.01 -0.82 7.59
CA LEU A 57 8.76 -1.47 8.88
C LEU A 57 9.86 -1.20 9.92
N GLU A 58 11.07 -0.85 9.50
CA GLU A 58 12.17 -0.44 10.39
C GLU A 58 11.84 0.82 11.20
N HIS A 59 10.85 1.60 10.78
CA HIS A 59 10.40 2.80 11.47
C HIS A 59 9.29 2.57 12.50
N THR A 60 8.90 1.30 12.73
CA THR A 60 7.82 0.94 13.67
C THR A 60 8.10 1.51 15.06
N PRO A 61 7.25 2.41 15.60
CA PRO A 61 7.42 2.95 16.94
C PRO A 61 7.11 1.90 18.01
N SER A 62 7.71 2.05 19.18
CA SER A 62 7.56 1.12 20.31
C SER A 62 6.15 1.06 20.92
N ASN A 63 5.29 2.04 20.64
CA ASN A 63 3.89 2.04 21.06
C ASN A 63 2.96 1.22 20.15
N ILE A 64 3.46 0.71 19.02
CA ILE A 64 2.69 -0.18 18.15
C ILE A 64 2.78 -1.59 18.70
N ASN A 65 1.64 -2.16 19.05
CA ASN A 65 1.52 -3.48 19.64
C ASN A 65 1.22 -4.58 18.61
N LYS A 66 0.66 -4.20 17.45
CA LYS A 66 0.30 -5.14 16.39
C LYS A 66 0.36 -4.49 15.02
N ILE A 67 0.96 -5.20 14.06
CA ILE A 67 0.94 -4.88 12.64
C ILE A 67 0.40 -6.08 11.88
N TYR A 68 -0.67 -5.89 11.11
CA TYR A 68 -1.14 -6.86 10.14
C TYR A 68 -0.59 -6.52 8.77
N GLY A 69 0.36 -7.31 8.28
CA GLY A 69 0.93 -7.16 6.94
C GLY A 69 0.16 -8.00 5.94
N VAL A 70 -0.69 -7.36 5.13
CA VAL A 70 -1.57 -8.05 4.19
C VAL A 70 -0.98 -8.01 2.79
N ASP A 71 -0.89 -9.16 2.14
CA ASP A 71 -0.48 -9.26 0.73
C ASP A 71 -1.12 -10.48 0.06
N ILE A 72 -1.24 -10.45 -1.26
CA ILE A 72 -1.71 -11.58 -2.07
C ILE A 72 -0.56 -12.57 -2.36
N ASN A 73 0.70 -12.10 -2.34
CA ASN A 73 1.86 -12.89 -2.71
C ASN A 73 2.52 -13.54 -1.47
N PRO A 74 2.37 -14.87 -1.28
CA PRO A 74 2.93 -15.55 -0.11
C PRO A 74 4.47 -15.51 -0.05
N ALA A 75 5.14 -15.41 -1.21
CA ALA A 75 6.61 -15.29 -1.26
C ALA A 75 7.07 -13.92 -0.74
N TYR A 76 6.30 -12.85 -1.00
CA TYR A 76 6.55 -11.52 -0.44
C TYR A 76 6.45 -11.54 1.07
N LEU A 77 5.37 -12.11 1.60
CA LEU A 77 5.15 -12.23 3.05
C LEU A 77 6.23 -13.04 3.74
N ALA A 78 6.68 -14.14 3.13
CA ALA A 78 7.79 -14.95 3.67
C ALA A 78 9.09 -14.16 3.73
N GLN A 79 9.41 -13.36 2.72
CA GLN A 79 10.58 -12.48 2.72
C GLN A 79 10.44 -11.34 3.74
N CYS A 80 9.25 -10.73 3.85
CA CYS A 80 8.96 -9.72 4.85
C CYS A 80 9.20 -10.26 6.27
N ALA A 81 8.59 -11.38 6.62
CA ALA A 81 8.78 -12.02 7.93
C ALA A 81 10.26 -12.36 8.23
N LYS A 82 11.00 -12.84 7.22
CA LYS A 82 12.42 -13.15 7.34
C LYS A 82 13.30 -11.90 7.58
N ARG A 83 12.96 -10.78 6.95
CA ARG A 83 13.71 -9.51 7.09
C ARG A 83 13.49 -8.87 8.47
N TYR A 84 12.27 -8.99 8.99
CA TYR A 84 11.82 -8.31 10.20
C TYR A 84 11.57 -9.27 11.36
N THR A 85 12.47 -10.25 11.55
CA THR A 85 12.38 -11.22 12.68
C THR A 85 12.33 -10.56 14.04
N HIS A 86 12.95 -9.39 14.20
CA HIS A 86 12.87 -8.61 15.44
C HIS A 86 11.48 -8.05 15.74
N LEU A 87 10.56 -8.05 14.75
CA LEU A 87 9.14 -7.67 14.90
C LEU A 87 8.21 -8.90 15.00
N GLU A 88 8.72 -10.12 15.14
CA GLU A 88 7.91 -11.35 15.15
C GLU A 88 6.77 -11.36 16.18
N SER A 89 6.96 -10.69 17.32
CA SER A 89 5.92 -10.55 18.34
C SER A 89 4.82 -9.52 17.98
N VAL A 90 5.10 -8.62 17.03
CA VAL A 90 4.23 -7.51 16.62
C VAL A 90 3.65 -7.73 15.23
N LEU A 91 4.47 -8.21 14.28
CA LEU A 91 4.10 -8.41 12.88
C LEU A 91 3.40 -9.74 12.65
N GLU A 92 2.20 -9.69 12.08
CA GLU A 92 1.46 -10.83 11.58
C GLU A 92 1.23 -10.70 10.08
N CYS A 93 1.75 -11.66 9.31
CA CYS A 93 1.57 -11.70 7.87
C CYS A 93 0.27 -12.41 7.50
N VAL A 94 -0.58 -11.76 6.72
CA VAL A 94 -1.90 -12.26 6.30
C VAL A 94 -1.93 -12.40 4.78
N CYS A 95 -1.90 -13.64 4.28
CA CYS A 95 -2.00 -13.90 2.85
C CYS A 95 -3.46 -13.93 2.40
N THR A 96 -3.89 -12.90 1.67
CA THR A 96 -5.26 -12.84 1.16
C THR A 96 -5.36 -11.98 -0.10
N ASP A 97 -6.28 -12.36 -0.98
CA ASP A 97 -6.66 -11.53 -2.13
C ASP A 97 -7.75 -10.55 -1.70
N LEU A 98 -7.39 -9.27 -1.60
CA LEU A 98 -8.31 -8.21 -1.23
C LEU A 98 -9.45 -8.01 -2.25
N THR A 99 -9.37 -8.57 -3.46
CA THR A 99 -10.46 -8.55 -4.45
C THR A 99 -11.50 -9.64 -4.23
N SER A 100 -11.22 -10.63 -3.36
CA SER A 100 -12.15 -11.72 -3.03
C SER A 100 -13.33 -11.21 -2.19
N GLU A 101 -14.54 -11.67 -2.47
CA GLU A 101 -15.76 -11.23 -1.78
C GLU A 101 -15.77 -11.67 -0.30
N ASN A 102 -15.21 -12.84 0.00
CA ASN A 102 -15.28 -13.50 1.31
C ASN A 102 -14.02 -13.28 2.16
N ILE A 103 -13.43 -12.06 2.14
CA ILE A 103 -12.29 -11.76 3.01
C ILE A 103 -12.74 -11.53 4.44
N THR A 104 -11.95 -12.02 5.39
CA THR A 104 -12.04 -11.69 6.81
C THR A 104 -10.76 -11.01 7.21
N LEU A 105 -10.87 -9.81 7.77
CA LEU A 105 -9.76 -9.01 8.25
C LEU A 105 -10.01 -8.63 9.71
N PRO A 106 -8.99 -8.65 10.58
CA PRO A 106 -9.12 -8.18 11.94
C PRO A 106 -9.31 -6.66 11.98
N TYR A 107 -9.76 -6.16 13.13
CA TYR A 107 -9.75 -4.73 13.40
C TYR A 107 -8.31 -4.20 13.49
N ALA A 108 -8.11 -2.97 13.05
CA ALA A 108 -6.89 -2.18 13.30
C ALA A 108 -7.27 -0.71 13.48
N ASP A 109 -6.54 0.01 14.34
CA ASP A 109 -6.79 1.44 14.59
C ASP A 109 -6.54 2.28 13.33
N MET A 110 -5.54 1.88 12.53
CA MET A 110 -5.17 2.55 11.28
C MET A 110 -4.95 1.54 10.16
N VAL A 111 -5.44 1.87 8.98
CA VAL A 111 -5.09 1.21 7.72
C VAL A 111 -4.10 2.08 6.94
N VAL A 112 -3.03 1.47 6.45
CA VAL A 112 -2.07 2.04 5.51
C VAL A 112 -2.23 1.34 4.17
N ALA A 113 -2.43 2.10 3.09
CA ALA A 113 -2.57 1.58 1.73
C ALA A 113 -1.72 2.41 0.75
N ASN A 114 -0.48 1.97 0.54
CA ASN A 114 0.49 2.69 -0.27
C ASN A 114 0.65 2.01 -1.64
N LEU A 115 0.28 2.71 -2.73
CA LEU A 115 0.30 2.23 -4.11
C LEU A 115 -0.46 0.90 -4.29
N LEU A 116 -1.57 0.71 -3.59
CA LEU A 116 -2.39 -0.49 -3.64
C LEU A 116 -3.75 -0.24 -4.28
N ILE A 117 -4.37 0.92 -4.03
CA ILE A 117 -5.75 1.19 -4.42
C ILE A 117 -5.91 1.10 -5.92
N GLU A 118 -4.88 1.48 -6.68
CA GLU A 118 -4.83 1.36 -8.14
C GLU A 118 -4.97 -0.07 -8.67
N TYR A 119 -4.79 -1.10 -7.85
CA TYR A 119 -4.91 -2.51 -8.25
C TYR A 119 -6.19 -3.19 -7.78
N ILE A 120 -6.92 -2.56 -6.86
CA ILE A 120 -8.20 -3.09 -6.37
C ILE A 120 -9.40 -2.17 -6.66
N GLY A 121 -9.15 -0.90 -6.99
CA GLY A 121 -10.14 0.14 -7.25
C GLY A 121 -10.82 0.70 -5.99
N TYR A 122 -11.43 1.88 -6.13
CA TYR A 122 -12.06 2.60 -5.01
C TYR A 122 -13.15 1.81 -4.31
N ARG A 123 -14.08 1.23 -5.07
CA ARG A 123 -15.21 0.49 -4.51
C ARG A 123 -14.77 -0.72 -3.68
N ARG A 124 -13.74 -1.41 -4.14
CA ARG A 124 -13.19 -2.54 -3.39
C ARG A 124 -12.47 -2.08 -2.15
N PHE A 125 -11.72 -1.00 -2.25
CA PHE A 125 -11.07 -0.38 -1.10
C PHE A 125 -12.08 0.04 -0.02
N GLN A 126 -13.20 0.70 -0.39
CA GLN A 126 -14.30 1.01 0.53
C GLN A 126 -14.83 -0.24 1.26
N THR A 127 -14.99 -1.37 0.55
CA THR A 127 -15.41 -2.65 1.16
C THR A 127 -14.37 -3.15 2.17
N VAL A 128 -13.08 -3.07 1.84
CA VAL A 128 -11.99 -3.47 2.75
C VAL A 128 -11.99 -2.60 4.00
N ILE A 129 -12.08 -1.29 3.84
CA ILE A 129 -12.13 -0.33 4.96
C ILE A 129 -13.35 -0.59 5.85
N ALA A 130 -14.52 -0.87 5.27
CA ALA A 130 -15.72 -1.21 6.04
C ALA A 130 -15.57 -2.51 6.87
N LYS A 131 -14.75 -3.46 6.41
CA LYS A 131 -14.49 -4.71 7.15
C LYS A 131 -13.48 -4.54 8.28
N VAL A 132 -12.46 -3.71 8.08
CA VAL A 132 -11.44 -3.41 9.11
C VAL A 132 -11.97 -2.41 10.14
N ASP A 133 -12.79 -1.47 9.69
CA ASP A 133 -13.43 -0.41 10.50
C ASP A 133 -12.42 0.49 11.27
N PRO A 134 -11.33 0.97 10.63
CA PRO A 134 -10.29 1.71 11.31
C PRO A 134 -10.76 3.12 11.71
N LEU A 135 -10.09 3.72 12.72
CA LEU A 135 -10.27 5.13 13.06
C LEU A 135 -9.56 6.06 12.06
N TYR A 136 -8.39 5.63 11.57
CA TYR A 136 -7.59 6.38 10.61
C TYR A 136 -7.29 5.54 9.38
N VAL A 137 -7.23 6.21 8.22
CA VAL A 137 -6.80 5.62 6.95
C VAL A 137 -5.76 6.53 6.34
N SER A 138 -4.58 5.99 6.03
CA SER A 138 -3.50 6.72 5.35
C SER A 138 -3.19 6.06 4.01
N CYS A 139 -3.36 6.79 2.93
CA CYS A 139 -3.16 6.29 1.57
C CYS A 139 -2.06 7.06 0.87
N ILE A 140 -1.22 6.36 0.10
CA ILE A 140 -0.34 6.97 -0.88
C ILE A 140 -0.77 6.48 -2.26
N ILE A 141 -1.09 7.41 -3.15
CA ILE A 141 -1.36 7.15 -4.57
C ILE A 141 -0.30 7.83 -5.43
N GLN A 142 -0.07 7.30 -6.63
CA GLN A 142 0.77 7.94 -7.63
C GLN A 142 -0.07 8.83 -8.53
N SER A 143 0.35 10.11 -8.66
CA SER A 143 -0.17 11.00 -9.68
C SER A 143 0.77 10.99 -10.88
N ASN A 144 0.24 10.58 -12.03
CA ASN A 144 0.99 10.47 -13.27
C ASN A 144 0.89 11.76 -14.09
N THR A 145 1.96 12.08 -14.80
CA THR A 145 2.00 13.21 -15.77
C THR A 145 1.66 12.76 -17.19
N ASP A 146 1.62 11.44 -17.42
CA ASP A 146 1.33 10.78 -18.69
C ASP A 146 0.46 9.53 -18.47
N ASP A 147 0.14 8.82 -19.57
CA ASP A 147 -0.67 7.60 -19.54
C ASP A 147 0.10 6.37 -19.00
N ASN A 148 1.41 6.48 -18.79
CA ASN A 148 2.25 5.40 -18.30
C ASN A 148 2.29 5.38 -16.77
N PHE A 149 1.54 4.46 -16.15
CA PHE A 149 1.57 4.32 -14.69
C PHE A 149 2.87 3.67 -14.18
N VAL A 150 3.49 2.76 -14.93
CA VAL A 150 4.80 2.19 -14.61
C VAL A 150 5.89 3.11 -15.14
N SER A 151 6.85 3.46 -14.29
CA SER A 151 7.99 4.29 -14.65
C SER A 151 9.02 3.49 -15.45
N ASP A 152 9.84 4.16 -16.26
CA ASP A 152 10.86 3.51 -17.06
C ASP A 152 12.02 3.01 -16.19
N SER A 153 12.41 1.75 -16.39
CA SER A 153 13.54 1.09 -15.75
C SER A 153 13.94 -0.18 -16.51
N PRO A 154 15.12 -0.77 -16.24
CA PRO A 154 15.50 -2.07 -16.80
C PRO A 154 14.54 -3.22 -16.43
N TYR A 155 13.68 -3.03 -15.44
CA TYR A 155 12.71 -4.02 -14.92
C TYR A 155 11.27 -3.77 -15.43
N LEU A 156 11.06 -2.82 -16.34
CA LEU A 156 9.72 -2.38 -16.79
C LEU A 156 8.82 -3.55 -17.22
N HIS A 157 9.36 -4.50 -17.99
CA HIS A 157 8.58 -5.57 -18.61
C HIS A 157 8.00 -6.61 -17.64
N VAL A 158 8.49 -6.69 -16.38
CA VAL A 158 7.87 -7.58 -15.40
C VAL A 158 6.47 -7.13 -14.99
N PHE A 159 6.13 -5.86 -15.28
CA PHE A 159 4.85 -5.24 -14.94
C PHE A 159 3.83 -5.21 -16.10
N ASP A 160 4.16 -5.74 -17.28
CA ASP A 160 3.31 -5.67 -18.48
C ASP A 160 1.88 -6.19 -18.22
N ASN A 161 1.76 -7.25 -17.43
CA ASN A 161 0.47 -7.84 -17.11
C ASN A 161 -0.39 -7.04 -16.12
N LEU A 162 0.18 -6.02 -15.45
CA LEU A 162 -0.56 -5.19 -14.47
C LEU A 162 -1.57 -4.27 -15.14
N HIS A 163 -1.40 -3.93 -16.42
CA HIS A 163 -2.39 -3.15 -17.18
C HIS A 163 -3.81 -3.73 -17.11
N ALA A 164 -3.91 -5.07 -16.95
CA ALA A 164 -5.21 -5.75 -16.92
C ALA A 164 -6.00 -5.50 -15.62
N ILE A 165 -5.34 -5.02 -14.55
CA ILE A 165 -5.94 -4.79 -13.22
C ILE A 165 -5.70 -3.38 -12.70
N HIS A 166 -4.95 -2.55 -13.44
CA HIS A 166 -4.65 -1.18 -13.02
C HIS A 166 -5.86 -0.25 -13.22
N HIS A 167 -6.13 0.56 -12.21
CA HIS A 167 -7.14 1.62 -12.22
C HIS A 167 -6.43 2.97 -12.08
N PRO A 168 -6.63 3.92 -12.99
CA PRO A 168 -6.08 5.28 -12.83
C PRO A 168 -6.58 5.92 -11.54
N MET A 169 -5.68 6.52 -10.77
CA MET A 169 -6.00 7.17 -9.51
C MET A 169 -6.11 8.69 -9.67
N GLN A 170 -7.13 9.26 -9.04
CA GLN A 170 -7.30 10.71 -8.90
C GLN A 170 -7.59 11.04 -7.45
N GLU A 171 -6.94 12.10 -6.94
CA GLU A 171 -7.09 12.54 -5.56
C GLU A 171 -8.56 12.83 -5.20
N THR A 172 -9.25 13.56 -6.09
CA THR A 172 -10.66 13.92 -5.89
C THR A 172 -11.58 12.73 -5.78
N GLU A 173 -11.35 11.71 -6.61
CA GLU A 173 -12.15 10.47 -6.60
C GLU A 173 -11.93 9.68 -5.32
N LEU A 174 -10.67 9.58 -4.85
CA LEU A 174 -10.37 8.91 -3.58
C LEU A 174 -11.00 9.66 -2.40
N ILE A 175 -10.93 10.99 -2.38
CA ILE A 175 -11.56 11.81 -1.33
C ILE A 175 -13.08 11.60 -1.30
N ILE A 176 -13.74 11.55 -2.47
CA ILE A 176 -15.18 11.29 -2.58
C ILE A 176 -15.50 9.89 -2.05
N ALA A 177 -14.77 8.87 -2.50
CA ALA A 177 -14.98 7.49 -2.06
C ALA A 177 -14.83 7.33 -0.54
N MET A 178 -13.83 7.97 0.06
CA MET A 178 -13.63 7.94 1.50
C MET A 178 -14.71 8.69 2.26
N LYS A 179 -15.18 9.83 1.75
CA LYS A 179 -16.30 10.57 2.31
C LYS A 179 -17.59 9.76 2.32
N GLU A 180 -17.89 9.05 1.23
CA GLU A 180 -19.03 8.14 1.13
C GLU A 180 -18.96 7.00 2.15
N SER A 181 -17.74 6.60 2.55
CA SER A 181 -17.48 5.60 3.59
C SER A 181 -17.47 6.18 5.02
N GLY A 182 -17.78 7.48 5.20
CA GLY A 182 -17.83 8.13 6.49
C GLY A 182 -16.50 8.68 7.01
N TYR A 183 -15.51 8.84 6.15
CA TYR A 183 -14.19 9.38 6.49
C TYR A 183 -13.98 10.79 5.95
N ALA A 184 -13.43 11.69 6.77
CA ALA A 184 -13.06 13.04 6.37
C ALA A 184 -11.54 13.14 6.11
N LEU A 185 -11.16 13.83 5.04
CA LEU A 185 -9.75 14.15 4.77
C LEU A 185 -9.23 15.08 5.88
N ILE A 186 -8.08 14.73 6.48
CA ILE A 186 -7.45 15.52 7.54
C ILE A 186 -6.04 16.00 7.16
N THR A 187 -5.35 15.30 6.25
CA THR A 187 -4.00 15.68 5.81
C THR A 187 -3.81 15.34 4.34
N LYS A 188 -3.11 16.22 3.62
CA LYS A 188 -2.59 15.98 2.27
C LYS A 188 -1.12 16.37 2.23
N LYS A 189 -0.26 15.50 1.68
CA LYS A 189 1.16 15.76 1.41
C LYS A 189 1.52 15.27 0.02
N GLU A 190 2.49 15.92 -0.61
CA GLU A 190 3.00 15.56 -1.92
C GLU A 190 4.51 15.35 -1.85
N GLN A 191 4.98 14.31 -2.51
CA GLN A 191 6.40 13.98 -2.67
C GLN A 191 6.71 13.85 -4.16
N PRO A 192 7.43 14.81 -4.76
CA PRO A 192 7.84 14.72 -6.16
C PRO A 192 8.88 13.61 -6.36
N LEU A 193 8.85 12.98 -7.53
CA LEU A 193 9.78 11.96 -7.98
C LEU A 193 10.66 12.48 -9.13
N PRO A 194 11.85 11.89 -9.36
CA PRO A 194 12.79 12.37 -10.40
C PRO A 194 12.20 12.35 -11.82
N ASN A 195 11.26 11.47 -12.11
CA ASN A 195 10.62 11.31 -13.42
C ASN A 195 9.43 12.26 -13.67
N GLY A 196 9.24 13.28 -12.82
CA GLY A 196 8.15 14.26 -12.92
C GLY A 196 6.81 13.78 -12.34
N LYS A 197 6.67 12.48 -11.98
CA LYS A 197 5.53 11.96 -11.22
C LYS A 197 5.61 12.43 -9.77
N LYS A 198 4.54 12.23 -9.02
CA LYS A 198 4.52 12.49 -7.58
C LYS A 198 3.75 11.42 -6.82
N LEU A 199 4.17 11.19 -5.60
CA LEU A 199 3.39 10.47 -4.61
C LEU A 199 2.53 11.46 -3.83
N VAL A 200 1.26 11.12 -3.63
CA VAL A 200 0.32 11.95 -2.89
C VAL A 200 -0.20 11.13 -1.72
N GLN A 201 0.12 11.58 -0.52
CA GLN A 201 -0.43 11.02 0.72
C GLN A 201 -1.72 11.75 1.07
N LEU A 202 -2.76 10.98 1.34
CA LEU A 202 -4.07 11.44 1.81
C LEU A 202 -4.42 10.67 3.08
N ASP A 203 -4.58 11.39 4.18
CA ASP A 203 -4.95 10.80 5.46
C ASP A 203 -6.38 11.19 5.81
N PHE A 204 -7.13 10.22 6.29
CA PHE A 204 -8.55 10.34 6.62
C PHE A 204 -8.81 9.90 8.04
N LYS A 205 -9.86 10.48 8.63
CA LYS A 205 -10.38 10.10 9.95
C LYS A 205 -11.89 9.85 9.87
N LYS A 206 -12.33 8.83 10.58
CA LYS A 206 -13.74 8.47 10.77
C LYS A 206 -14.47 9.47 11.68
#